data_041e2662bc0da626bbe1089e4bd65b11
#
_entry.id   041e2662bc0da626bbe1089e4bd65b11
#
_cell.length_a   1.000
_cell.length_b   1.000
_cell.length_c   1.000
_cell.angle_alpha   90.00
_cell.angle_beta   90.00
_cell.angle_gamma   90.00
#
_symmetry.space_group_name_H-M   'P 1'
#
loop_
_entity.id
_entity.type
_entity.pdbx_description
1 polymer ?
#
loop_
_entity_poly.entity_id
_entity_poly.type
_entity_poly.pdbx_seq_one_letter_code
_entity_poly.pdbx_strand_id
1 'polypeptide(L)'
;MAQLRAPGGCPWDREQNFDTIKPYLLEETYEVMDAIDQRDWSGLAEELGDLLLQSVFFAQMASEEGRFDISDSLEAINSKLIRRHPHVFGDGSANTADDVKRKWDEIKKTEKPRPQGLLAGVPRTLPALVEAQQIAYRAATAGFDWENVDQVFDKLNEEVAELKSATSQDEKEDELGDMLFVIVNIARFLKVDPEQALRRTNAKFRHRFSHVEQGLGKPFHDATIEEMEALWQAAKKL
;
A
#
# COMPACT_ATOMS: atom_id res chain seq x y z
N MET A 1 3.39 4.43 -27.37
CA MET A 1 4.40 3.44 -26.92
C MET A 1 4.94 2.63 -28.11
N ALA A 2 4.13 2.08 -29.00
CA ALA A 2 4.62 1.32 -30.16
C ALA A 2 5.67 2.09 -31.00
N GLN A 3 5.45 3.37 -31.27
CA GLN A 3 6.42 4.20 -32.00
C GLN A 3 7.74 4.40 -31.24
N LEU A 4 7.69 4.56 -29.91
CA LEU A 4 8.90 4.72 -29.09
C LEU A 4 9.74 3.44 -29.09
N ARG A 5 9.12 2.27 -29.09
CA ARG A 5 9.80 0.97 -29.08
C ARG A 5 10.10 0.41 -30.48
N ALA A 6 9.61 1.04 -31.57
CA ALA A 6 9.87 0.60 -32.94
C ALA A 6 11.36 0.78 -33.33
N PRO A 7 11.85 0.09 -34.39
CA PRO A 7 13.14 0.39 -34.99
C PRO A 7 13.22 1.87 -35.39
N GLY A 8 14.22 2.61 -34.85
CA GLY A 8 14.35 4.05 -35.01
C GLY A 8 13.60 4.89 -33.98
N GLY A 9 12.89 4.28 -33.03
CA GLY A 9 12.31 4.95 -31.87
C GLY A 9 13.35 5.27 -30.79
N CYS A 10 12.91 5.45 -29.55
CA CYS A 10 13.78 5.79 -28.43
C CYS A 10 14.66 4.59 -28.03
N PRO A 11 16.00 4.73 -28.01
CA PRO A 11 16.90 3.64 -27.62
C PRO A 11 16.63 3.13 -26.20
N TRP A 12 16.34 4.04 -25.25
CA TRP A 12 16.07 3.68 -23.87
C TRP A 12 14.79 2.86 -23.74
N ASP A 13 13.69 3.28 -24.36
CA ASP A 13 12.41 2.54 -24.31
C ASP A 13 12.53 1.15 -24.92
N ARG A 14 13.37 1.00 -25.96
CA ARG A 14 13.59 -0.30 -26.63
C ARG A 14 14.37 -1.30 -25.79
N GLU A 15 15.26 -0.85 -24.92
CA GLU A 15 16.05 -1.69 -24.03
C GLU A 15 15.25 -2.19 -22.83
N GLN A 16 14.10 -1.56 -22.52
CA GLN A 16 13.32 -1.91 -21.36
C GLN A 16 12.63 -3.27 -21.52
N ASN A 17 12.47 -3.94 -20.39
CA ASN A 17 11.73 -5.19 -20.22
C ASN A 17 10.83 -5.13 -18.97
N PHE A 18 10.05 -6.17 -18.73
CA PHE A 18 9.11 -6.22 -17.60
C PHE A 18 9.77 -5.98 -16.25
N ASP A 19 11.01 -6.45 -16.05
CA ASP A 19 11.71 -6.30 -14.78
C ASP A 19 12.33 -4.91 -14.61
N THR A 20 12.82 -4.30 -15.69
CA THR A 20 13.43 -2.95 -15.64
C THR A 20 12.41 -1.84 -15.47
N ILE A 21 11.16 -2.04 -15.91
CA ILE A 21 10.06 -1.06 -15.75
C ILE A 21 9.31 -1.22 -14.40
N LYS A 22 9.40 -2.37 -13.76
CA LYS A 22 8.71 -2.63 -12.49
C LYS A 22 9.02 -1.60 -11.37
N PRO A 23 10.27 -1.11 -11.18
CA PRO A 23 10.55 -0.07 -10.21
C PRO A 23 9.79 1.24 -10.46
N TYR A 24 9.71 1.68 -11.73
CA TYR A 24 8.98 2.90 -12.10
C TYR A 24 7.49 2.79 -11.78
N LEU A 25 6.85 1.63 -12.00
CA LEU A 25 5.45 1.43 -11.57
C LEU A 25 5.23 1.70 -10.08
N LEU A 26 6.20 1.32 -9.23
CA LEU A 26 6.13 1.59 -7.79
C LEU A 26 6.37 3.07 -7.50
N GLU A 27 7.32 3.70 -8.18
CA GLU A 27 7.62 5.13 -8.06
C GLU A 27 6.38 5.96 -8.38
N GLU A 28 5.79 5.82 -9.58
CA GLU A 28 4.56 6.52 -9.97
C GLU A 28 3.38 6.26 -9.01
N THR A 29 3.29 5.02 -8.48
CA THR A 29 2.26 4.70 -7.49
C THR A 29 2.43 5.52 -6.21
N TYR A 30 3.67 5.73 -5.74
CA TYR A 30 3.95 6.52 -4.55
C TYR A 30 3.81 8.03 -4.82
N GLU A 31 4.15 8.51 -6.01
CA GLU A 31 3.97 9.90 -6.41
C GLU A 31 2.48 10.28 -6.51
N VAL A 32 1.63 9.41 -7.05
CA VAL A 32 0.17 9.55 -6.96
C VAL A 32 -0.29 9.65 -5.50
N MET A 33 0.23 8.82 -4.60
CA MET A 33 -0.13 8.86 -3.17
C MET A 33 0.32 10.16 -2.52
N ASP A 34 1.51 10.63 -2.83
CA ASP A 34 2.05 11.88 -2.28
C ASP A 34 1.26 13.10 -2.79
N ALA A 35 0.89 13.15 -4.07
CA ALA A 35 0.03 14.20 -4.62
C ALA A 35 -1.36 14.23 -3.94
N ILE A 36 -1.95 13.06 -3.65
CA ILE A 36 -3.20 12.95 -2.89
C ILE A 36 -3.03 13.49 -1.46
N ASP A 37 -1.95 13.10 -0.78
CA ASP A 37 -1.69 13.50 0.62
C ASP A 37 -1.46 15.01 0.73
N GLN A 38 -0.77 15.61 -0.25
CA GLN A 38 -0.49 17.05 -0.35
C GLN A 38 -1.67 17.86 -0.89
N ARG A 39 -2.74 17.21 -1.40
CA ARG A 39 -3.86 17.87 -2.10
C ARG A 39 -3.43 18.66 -3.34
N ASP A 40 -2.33 18.23 -3.96
CA ASP A 40 -1.85 18.79 -5.22
C ASP A 40 -2.61 18.15 -6.39
N TRP A 41 -3.71 18.81 -6.79
CA TRP A 41 -4.57 18.30 -7.88
C TRP A 41 -3.92 18.40 -9.25
N SER A 42 -2.98 19.33 -9.43
CA SER A 42 -2.24 19.45 -10.68
C SER A 42 -1.20 18.34 -10.83
N GLY A 43 -0.40 18.11 -9.76
CA GLY A 43 0.53 17.00 -9.68
C GLY A 43 -0.19 15.66 -9.79
N LEU A 44 -1.33 15.48 -9.10
CA LEU A 44 -2.12 14.25 -9.21
C LEU A 44 -2.53 13.92 -10.65
N ALA A 45 -2.86 14.92 -11.47
CA ALA A 45 -3.21 14.69 -12.87
C ALA A 45 -1.99 14.24 -13.70
N GLU A 46 -0.81 14.76 -13.39
CA GLU A 46 0.47 14.38 -14.00
C GLU A 46 0.82 12.93 -13.61
N GLU A 47 0.87 12.62 -12.33
CA GLU A 47 1.24 11.30 -11.80
C GLU A 47 0.27 10.18 -12.24
N LEU A 48 -1.03 10.50 -12.36
CA LEU A 48 -2.01 9.56 -12.96
C LEU A 48 -1.72 9.30 -14.44
N GLY A 49 -1.19 10.28 -15.17
CA GLY A 49 -0.72 10.12 -16.53
C GLY A 49 0.46 9.16 -16.60
N ASP A 50 1.44 9.32 -15.72
CA ASP A 50 2.64 8.50 -15.67
C ASP A 50 2.33 7.07 -15.20
N LEU A 51 1.44 6.89 -14.21
CA LEU A 51 0.93 5.58 -13.83
C LEU A 51 0.18 4.89 -14.98
N LEU A 52 -0.59 5.63 -15.78
CA LEU A 52 -1.24 5.11 -16.99
C LEU A 52 -0.21 4.74 -18.07
N LEU A 53 0.86 5.54 -18.22
CA LEU A 53 1.98 5.24 -19.11
C LEU A 53 2.60 3.87 -18.77
N GLN A 54 2.82 3.55 -17.49
CA GLN A 54 3.34 2.24 -17.07
C GLN A 54 2.44 1.11 -17.57
N SER A 55 1.12 1.26 -17.45
CA SER A 55 0.14 0.27 -17.93
C SER A 55 0.24 0.07 -19.45
N VAL A 56 0.35 1.16 -20.21
CA VAL A 56 0.52 1.12 -21.67
C VAL A 56 1.87 0.52 -22.07
N PHE A 57 2.92 0.79 -21.29
CA PHE A 57 4.25 0.27 -21.54
C PHE A 57 4.29 -1.27 -21.38
N PHE A 58 3.76 -1.79 -20.27
CA PHE A 58 3.65 -3.23 -20.06
C PHE A 58 2.81 -3.91 -21.14
N ALA A 59 1.68 -3.33 -21.51
CA ALA A 59 0.82 -3.88 -22.56
C ALA A 59 1.51 -3.88 -23.92
N GLN A 60 2.33 -2.86 -24.24
CA GLN A 60 3.11 -2.82 -25.47
C GLN A 60 4.17 -3.93 -25.50
N MET A 61 4.92 -4.13 -24.41
CA MET A 61 5.90 -5.22 -24.32
C MET A 61 5.23 -6.59 -24.45
N ALA A 62 4.07 -6.77 -23.83
CA ALA A 62 3.29 -8.01 -23.94
C ALA A 62 2.81 -8.26 -25.37
N SER A 63 2.42 -7.21 -26.09
CA SER A 63 2.01 -7.28 -27.50
C SER A 63 3.18 -7.65 -28.41
N GLU A 64 4.38 -7.15 -28.15
CA GLU A 64 5.60 -7.52 -28.87
C GLU A 64 5.96 -8.99 -28.69
N GLU A 65 5.62 -9.60 -27.53
CA GLU A 65 5.77 -11.02 -27.26
C GLU A 65 4.56 -11.86 -27.73
N GLY A 66 3.55 -11.25 -28.35
CA GLY A 66 2.35 -11.95 -28.82
C GLY A 66 1.47 -12.51 -27.68
N ARG A 67 1.50 -11.91 -26.48
CA ARG A 67 0.76 -12.38 -25.30
C ARG A 67 -0.61 -11.73 -25.17
N PHE A 68 -0.68 -10.42 -25.11
CA PHE A 68 -1.89 -9.60 -25.04
C PHE A 68 -1.54 -8.15 -25.39
N ASP A 69 -2.53 -7.30 -25.63
CA ASP A 69 -2.36 -5.87 -25.85
C ASP A 69 -3.17 -5.03 -24.86
N ILE A 70 -3.13 -3.70 -25.04
CA ILE A 70 -3.87 -2.77 -24.17
C ILE A 70 -5.38 -2.94 -24.29
N SER A 71 -5.90 -3.38 -25.44
CA SER A 71 -7.34 -3.62 -25.65
C SER A 71 -7.82 -4.78 -24.79
N ASP A 72 -7.03 -5.86 -24.71
CA ASP A 72 -7.32 -7.01 -23.84
C ASP A 72 -7.41 -6.58 -22.35
N SER A 73 -6.48 -5.72 -21.92
CA SER A 73 -6.46 -5.20 -20.55
C SER A 73 -7.69 -4.34 -20.26
N LEU A 74 -8.06 -3.46 -21.20
CA LEU A 74 -9.25 -2.61 -21.11
C LEU A 74 -10.53 -3.43 -21.13
N GLU A 75 -10.63 -4.44 -21.97
CA GLU A 75 -11.78 -5.33 -22.02
C GLU A 75 -11.91 -6.13 -20.71
N ALA A 76 -10.81 -6.64 -20.20
CA ALA A 76 -10.79 -7.39 -18.95
C ALA A 76 -11.30 -6.55 -17.76
N ILE A 77 -10.87 -5.28 -17.64
CA ILE A 77 -11.38 -4.41 -16.56
C ILE A 77 -12.82 -3.99 -16.79
N ASN A 78 -13.20 -3.64 -18.02
CA ASN A 78 -14.56 -3.24 -18.35
C ASN A 78 -15.56 -4.37 -18.06
N SER A 79 -15.31 -5.58 -18.57
CA SER A 79 -16.14 -6.76 -18.31
C SER A 79 -16.25 -7.08 -16.83
N LYS A 80 -15.13 -6.92 -16.07
CA LYS A 80 -15.12 -7.10 -14.62
C LYS A 80 -16.01 -6.07 -13.92
N LEU A 81 -15.92 -4.78 -14.29
CA LEU A 81 -16.72 -3.72 -13.68
C LEU A 81 -18.22 -3.92 -13.93
N ILE A 82 -18.61 -4.21 -15.17
CA ILE A 82 -20.02 -4.50 -15.52
C ILE A 82 -20.56 -5.67 -14.69
N ARG A 83 -19.83 -6.78 -14.66
CA ARG A 83 -20.26 -7.98 -13.94
C ARG A 83 -20.37 -7.78 -12.44
N ARG A 84 -19.47 -7.00 -11.83
CA ARG A 84 -19.44 -6.76 -10.38
C ARG A 84 -20.35 -5.64 -9.89
N HIS A 85 -20.93 -4.88 -10.82
CA HIS A 85 -21.89 -3.81 -10.50
C HIS A 85 -23.25 -4.04 -11.18
N PRO A 86 -23.92 -5.19 -10.94
CA PRO A 86 -25.20 -5.47 -11.56
C PRO A 86 -26.29 -4.47 -11.13
N HIS A 87 -26.10 -3.77 -10.03
CA HIS A 87 -26.98 -2.70 -9.57
C HIS A 87 -26.81 -1.38 -10.36
N VAL A 88 -25.78 -1.26 -11.22
CA VAL A 88 -25.54 -0.10 -12.10
C VAL A 88 -25.76 -0.48 -13.57
N PHE A 89 -25.29 -1.66 -13.98
CA PHE A 89 -25.24 -2.10 -15.37
C PHE A 89 -26.24 -3.21 -15.70
N GLY A 90 -27.10 -3.62 -14.76
CA GLY A 90 -28.08 -4.70 -14.91
C GLY A 90 -29.28 -4.50 -13.99
N ASP A 91 -29.99 -5.58 -13.69
CA ASP A 91 -31.23 -5.57 -12.89
C ASP A 91 -30.97 -5.76 -11.38
N GLY A 92 -29.77 -5.70 -10.93
CA GLY A 92 -29.39 -5.83 -9.52
C GLY A 92 -29.81 -4.60 -8.71
N SER A 93 -30.00 -4.77 -7.39
CA SER A 93 -30.25 -3.66 -6.47
C SER A 93 -29.24 -3.66 -5.33
N ALA A 94 -28.69 -2.50 -4.99
CA ALA A 94 -27.89 -2.30 -3.79
C ALA A 94 -28.16 -0.89 -3.29
N ASN A 95 -28.57 -0.75 -2.02
CA ASN A 95 -29.01 0.53 -1.48
C ASN A 95 -27.94 1.16 -0.56
N THR A 96 -26.97 0.39 -0.11
CA THR A 96 -25.90 0.84 0.77
C THR A 96 -24.55 0.38 0.25
N ALA A 97 -23.47 1.07 0.67
CA ALA A 97 -22.10 0.67 0.36
C ALA A 97 -21.78 -0.76 0.87
N ASP A 98 -22.34 -1.14 2.01
CA ASP A 98 -22.16 -2.48 2.58
C ASP A 98 -22.86 -3.56 1.74
N ASP A 99 -24.02 -3.26 1.17
CA ASP A 99 -24.68 -4.17 0.21
C ASP A 99 -23.84 -4.38 -1.03
N VAL A 100 -23.25 -3.31 -1.56
CA VAL A 100 -22.34 -3.38 -2.71
C VAL A 100 -21.15 -4.26 -2.38
N LYS A 101 -20.50 -4.02 -1.24
CA LYS A 101 -19.30 -4.77 -0.80
C LYS A 101 -19.60 -6.26 -0.63
N ARG A 102 -20.72 -6.60 0.05
CA ARG A 102 -21.14 -7.98 0.23
C ARG A 102 -21.36 -8.68 -1.11
N LYS A 103 -22.14 -8.07 -2.02
CA LYS A 103 -22.40 -8.62 -3.36
C LYS A 103 -21.15 -8.77 -4.19
N TRP A 104 -20.24 -7.80 -4.12
CA TRP A 104 -18.94 -7.88 -4.78
C TRP A 104 -18.13 -9.09 -4.29
N ASP A 105 -18.07 -9.31 -2.97
CA ASP A 105 -17.36 -10.46 -2.40
C ASP A 105 -18.00 -11.79 -2.81
N GLU A 106 -19.34 -11.86 -2.91
CA GLU A 106 -20.05 -13.02 -3.41
C GLU A 106 -19.71 -13.33 -4.86
N ILE A 107 -19.78 -12.32 -5.74
CA ILE A 107 -19.42 -12.46 -7.17
C ILE A 107 -17.95 -12.87 -7.31
N LYS A 108 -17.05 -12.22 -6.57
CA LYS A 108 -15.62 -12.53 -6.59
C LYS A 108 -15.32 -13.99 -6.19
N LYS A 109 -16.11 -14.57 -5.29
CA LYS A 109 -15.97 -15.97 -4.88
C LYS A 109 -16.30 -16.96 -6.00
N THR A 110 -17.14 -16.57 -6.98
CA THR A 110 -17.53 -17.41 -8.11
C THR A 110 -16.62 -17.28 -9.34
N GLU A 111 -15.85 -16.18 -9.44
CA GLU A 111 -15.09 -15.84 -10.65
C GLU A 111 -13.77 -16.61 -10.83
N LYS A 112 -13.14 -17.00 -9.77
CA LYS A 112 -11.84 -17.71 -9.83
C LYS A 112 -11.87 -18.95 -8.96
N PRO A 113 -11.33 -20.08 -9.45
CA PRO A 113 -10.99 -21.19 -8.56
C PRO A 113 -10.10 -20.61 -7.45
N ARG A 114 -10.46 -20.89 -6.20
CA ARG A 114 -9.65 -20.42 -5.06
C ARG A 114 -8.23 -20.94 -5.22
N PRO A 115 -7.20 -20.10 -5.09
CA PRO A 115 -5.85 -20.59 -4.92
C PRO A 115 -5.84 -21.65 -3.80
N GLN A 116 -5.00 -22.66 -3.90
CA GLN A 116 -4.88 -23.64 -2.82
C GLN A 116 -4.41 -22.94 -1.55
N GLY A 117 -5.34 -22.71 -0.61
CA GLY A 117 -5.12 -22.00 0.64
C GLY A 117 -5.71 -20.57 0.69
N LEU A 118 -6.20 -20.22 1.85
CA LEU A 118 -6.86 -18.95 2.14
C LEU A 118 -5.96 -17.74 1.86
N LEU A 119 -4.67 -17.87 2.18
CA LEU A 119 -3.69 -16.79 2.07
C LEU A 119 -2.95 -16.77 0.72
N ALA A 120 -3.10 -17.80 -0.12
CA ALA A 120 -2.37 -17.93 -1.38
C ALA A 120 -2.64 -16.81 -2.42
N GLY A 121 -3.70 -16.03 -2.21
CA GLY A 121 -4.00 -14.87 -3.06
C GLY A 121 -3.52 -13.52 -2.49
N VAL A 122 -2.68 -13.50 -1.44
CA VAL A 122 -2.01 -12.29 -0.96
C VAL A 122 -0.66 -12.18 -1.68
N PRO A 123 -0.41 -11.10 -2.45
CA PRO A 123 0.89 -10.93 -3.09
C PRO A 123 1.99 -10.70 -2.04
N ARG A 124 3.08 -11.45 -2.14
CA ARG A 124 4.24 -11.33 -1.24
C ARG A 124 5.15 -10.12 -1.53
N THR A 125 4.83 -9.36 -2.56
CA THR A 125 5.56 -8.16 -2.97
C THR A 125 4.93 -6.88 -2.44
N LEU A 126 3.89 -6.99 -1.64
CA LEU A 126 3.26 -5.83 -0.98
C LEU A 126 4.20 -5.24 0.08
N PRO A 127 4.06 -3.94 0.40
CA PRO A 127 4.63 -3.39 1.62
C PRO A 127 4.20 -4.24 2.84
N ALA A 128 5.13 -4.46 3.77
CA ALA A 128 4.92 -5.47 4.84
C ALA A 128 3.67 -5.21 5.70
N LEU A 129 3.36 -3.95 6.01
CA LEU A 129 2.14 -3.62 6.77
C LEU A 129 0.87 -3.90 5.97
N VAL A 130 0.90 -3.65 4.65
CA VAL A 130 -0.22 -3.94 3.75
C VAL A 130 -0.42 -5.45 3.59
N GLU A 131 0.67 -6.21 3.46
CA GLU A 131 0.63 -7.68 3.42
C GLU A 131 0.04 -8.24 4.71
N ALA A 132 0.55 -7.83 5.87
CA ALA A 132 0.06 -8.23 7.18
C ALA A 132 -1.43 -7.91 7.36
N GLN A 133 -1.89 -6.72 6.94
CA GLN A 133 -3.30 -6.33 6.97
C GLN A 133 -4.17 -7.27 6.12
N GLN A 134 -3.72 -7.63 4.92
CA GLN A 134 -4.45 -8.55 4.07
C GLN A 134 -4.49 -9.99 4.63
N ILE A 135 -3.37 -10.45 5.20
CA ILE A 135 -3.29 -11.75 5.88
C ILE A 135 -4.28 -11.78 7.04
N ALA A 136 -4.21 -10.80 7.94
CA ALA A 136 -5.08 -10.70 9.10
C ALA A 136 -6.57 -10.63 8.72
N TYR A 137 -6.91 -9.81 7.72
CA TYR A 137 -8.30 -9.70 7.23
C TYR A 137 -8.81 -11.04 6.70
N ARG A 138 -8.02 -11.78 5.92
CA ARG A 138 -8.42 -13.08 5.37
C ARG A 138 -8.57 -14.14 6.47
N ALA A 139 -7.66 -14.16 7.44
CA ALA A 139 -7.76 -15.05 8.59
C ALA A 139 -9.06 -14.78 9.36
N ALA A 140 -9.36 -13.53 9.64
CA ALA A 140 -10.59 -13.12 10.31
C ALA A 140 -11.86 -13.53 9.54
N THR A 141 -11.89 -13.42 8.22
CA THR A 141 -13.04 -13.87 7.40
C THR A 141 -13.26 -15.39 7.43
N ALA A 142 -12.25 -16.16 7.83
CA ALA A 142 -12.35 -17.60 8.03
C ALA A 142 -12.73 -17.99 9.47
N GLY A 143 -12.93 -17.02 10.35
CA GLY A 143 -13.25 -17.25 11.76
C GLY A 143 -12.01 -17.37 12.67
N PHE A 144 -10.79 -17.16 12.12
CA PHE A 144 -9.57 -17.07 12.92
C PHE A 144 -9.31 -15.61 13.30
N ASP A 145 -9.96 -15.18 14.38
CA ASP A 145 -9.91 -13.79 14.84
C ASP A 145 -10.07 -13.68 16.36
N TRP A 146 -9.63 -12.57 16.94
CA TRP A 146 -9.95 -12.19 18.32
C TRP A 146 -11.41 -11.73 18.43
N GLU A 147 -11.98 -11.87 19.62
CA GLU A 147 -13.36 -11.45 19.87
C GLU A 147 -13.51 -9.92 19.91
N ASN A 148 -12.50 -9.23 20.41
CA ASN A 148 -12.48 -7.77 20.56
C ASN A 148 -11.05 -7.21 20.55
N VAL A 149 -10.96 -5.91 20.49
CA VAL A 149 -9.66 -5.20 20.43
C VAL A 149 -8.86 -5.30 21.72
N ASP A 150 -9.50 -5.47 22.88
CA ASP A 150 -8.80 -5.55 24.17
C ASP A 150 -7.92 -6.79 24.21
N GLN A 151 -8.40 -7.93 23.69
CA GLN A 151 -7.59 -9.16 23.57
C GLN A 151 -6.36 -8.94 22.66
N VAL A 152 -6.46 -8.08 21.63
CA VAL A 152 -5.31 -7.75 20.78
C VAL A 152 -4.31 -6.88 21.53
N PHE A 153 -4.77 -5.96 22.39
CA PHE A 153 -3.88 -5.19 23.28
C PHE A 153 -3.20 -6.08 24.34
N ASP A 154 -3.91 -7.07 24.86
CA ASP A 154 -3.29 -8.05 25.78
C ASP A 154 -2.18 -8.83 25.05
N LYS A 155 -2.41 -9.25 23.81
CA LYS A 155 -1.38 -9.91 23.00
C LYS A 155 -0.20 -8.98 22.72
N LEU A 156 -0.43 -7.68 22.44
CA LEU A 156 0.68 -6.73 22.29
C LEU A 156 1.56 -6.64 23.55
N ASN A 157 0.93 -6.67 24.74
CA ASN A 157 1.68 -6.65 26.00
C ASN A 157 2.51 -7.93 26.19
N GLU A 158 2.01 -9.09 25.73
CA GLU A 158 2.73 -10.36 25.70
C GLU A 158 3.97 -10.25 24.81
N GLU A 159 3.83 -9.82 23.55
CA GLU A 159 4.95 -9.64 22.59
C GLU A 159 6.01 -8.65 23.13
N VAL A 160 5.56 -7.57 23.78
CA VAL A 160 6.49 -6.63 24.45
C VAL A 160 7.28 -7.32 25.57
N ALA A 161 6.68 -8.22 26.33
CA ALA A 161 7.37 -8.95 27.38
C ALA A 161 8.35 -9.98 26.80
N GLU A 162 7.98 -10.67 25.72
CA GLU A 162 8.80 -11.63 25.00
C GLU A 162 10.00 -10.94 24.36
N LEU A 163 9.82 -9.80 23.68
CA LEU A 163 10.94 -8.99 23.16
C LEU A 163 11.90 -8.54 24.26
N LYS A 164 11.40 -8.15 25.43
CA LYS A 164 12.26 -7.77 26.58
C LYS A 164 13.06 -8.93 27.13
N SER A 165 12.57 -10.16 27.04
CA SER A 165 13.24 -11.38 27.51
C SER A 165 14.12 -12.03 26.45
N ALA A 166 14.01 -11.64 25.18
CA ALA A 166 14.79 -12.15 24.08
C ALA A 166 16.29 -11.92 24.26
N THR A 167 17.07 -12.98 24.11
CA THR A 167 18.52 -12.99 24.39
C THR A 167 19.36 -12.96 23.12
N SER A 168 18.89 -13.61 22.07
CA SER A 168 19.54 -13.64 20.76
C SER A 168 19.00 -12.56 19.81
N GLN A 169 19.74 -12.29 18.75
CA GLN A 169 19.31 -11.35 17.72
C GLN A 169 18.11 -11.91 16.94
N ASP A 170 18.10 -13.20 16.65
CA ASP A 170 17.01 -13.88 15.93
C ASP A 170 15.71 -13.80 16.74
N GLU A 171 15.74 -14.09 18.05
CA GLU A 171 14.58 -13.92 18.93
C GLU A 171 14.05 -12.47 18.92
N LYS A 172 14.94 -11.46 18.96
CA LYS A 172 14.54 -10.05 18.91
C LYS A 172 13.88 -9.67 17.58
N GLU A 173 14.33 -10.26 16.47
CA GLU A 173 13.75 -10.04 15.16
C GLU A 173 12.35 -10.68 15.06
N ASP A 174 12.18 -11.90 15.59
CA ASP A 174 10.90 -12.59 15.62
C ASP A 174 9.88 -11.81 16.47
N GLU A 175 10.21 -11.49 17.71
CA GLU A 175 9.29 -10.77 18.62
C GLU A 175 8.94 -9.36 18.11
N LEU A 176 9.91 -8.66 17.51
CA LEU A 176 9.62 -7.37 16.87
C LEU A 176 8.67 -7.52 15.67
N GLY A 177 8.83 -8.59 14.91
CA GLY A 177 7.93 -8.93 13.80
C GLY A 177 6.51 -9.21 14.31
N ASP A 178 6.37 -9.98 15.38
CA ASP A 178 5.09 -10.32 16.00
C ASP A 178 4.40 -9.08 16.58
N MET A 179 5.14 -8.19 17.26
CA MET A 179 4.63 -6.89 17.69
C MET A 179 4.06 -6.08 16.52
N LEU A 180 4.79 -5.98 15.40
CA LEU A 180 4.32 -5.25 14.22
C LEU A 180 3.05 -5.87 13.64
N PHE A 181 2.95 -7.20 13.60
CA PHE A 181 1.76 -7.91 13.13
C PHE A 181 0.56 -7.68 14.05
N VAL A 182 0.77 -7.69 15.37
CA VAL A 182 -0.28 -7.38 16.37
C VAL A 182 -0.75 -5.93 16.23
N ILE A 183 0.18 -4.97 16.03
CA ILE A 183 -0.17 -3.56 15.77
C ILE A 183 -1.04 -3.41 14.52
N VAL A 184 -0.76 -4.15 13.44
CA VAL A 184 -1.61 -4.19 12.24
C VAL A 184 -3.00 -4.73 12.56
N ASN A 185 -3.14 -5.72 13.43
CA ASN A 185 -4.44 -6.22 13.88
C ASN A 185 -5.21 -5.18 14.73
N ILE A 186 -4.54 -4.44 15.62
CA ILE A 186 -5.16 -3.31 16.31
C ILE A 186 -5.70 -2.30 15.30
N ALA A 187 -4.90 -1.92 14.31
CA ALA A 187 -5.34 -0.99 13.25
C ALA A 187 -6.57 -1.51 12.50
N ARG A 188 -6.63 -2.82 12.21
CA ARG A 188 -7.80 -3.47 11.59
C ARG A 188 -9.07 -3.35 12.44
N PHE A 189 -8.99 -3.62 13.74
CA PHE A 189 -10.13 -3.45 14.66
C PHE A 189 -10.59 -2.00 14.75
N LEU A 190 -9.64 -1.06 14.75
CA LEU A 190 -9.93 0.38 14.77
C LEU A 190 -10.35 0.94 13.40
N LYS A 191 -10.36 0.10 12.34
CA LYS A 191 -10.64 0.50 10.95
C LYS A 191 -9.68 1.59 10.44
N VAL A 192 -8.43 1.52 10.87
CA VAL A 192 -7.33 2.39 10.44
C VAL A 192 -6.45 1.62 9.45
N ASP A 193 -6.04 2.27 8.38
CA ASP A 193 -5.02 1.74 7.49
C ASP A 193 -3.63 1.93 8.14
N PRO A 194 -2.89 0.86 8.47
CA PRO A 194 -1.62 0.95 9.20
C PRO A 194 -0.50 1.58 8.36
N GLU A 195 -0.44 1.31 7.05
CA GLU A 195 0.52 1.89 6.13
C GLU A 195 0.34 3.41 6.05
N GLN A 196 -0.90 3.87 5.81
CA GLN A 196 -1.22 5.29 5.75
C GLN A 196 -1.03 5.99 7.11
N ALA A 197 -1.31 5.33 8.21
CA ALA A 197 -1.08 5.88 9.54
C ALA A 197 0.41 6.15 9.79
N LEU A 198 1.27 5.20 9.39
CA LEU A 198 2.72 5.35 9.53
C LEU A 198 3.27 6.39 8.55
N ARG A 199 2.81 6.41 7.29
CA ARG A 199 3.19 7.46 6.31
C ARG A 199 2.88 8.87 6.84
N ARG A 200 1.68 9.10 7.38
CA ARG A 200 1.33 10.40 8.00
C ARG A 200 2.23 10.74 9.18
N THR A 201 2.62 9.76 9.97
CA THR A 201 3.55 9.97 11.08
C THR A 201 4.93 10.32 10.58
N ASN A 202 5.42 9.68 9.53
CA ASN A 202 6.69 10.00 8.87
C ASN A 202 6.67 11.44 8.30
N ALA A 203 5.62 11.83 7.60
CA ALA A 203 5.45 13.19 7.07
C ALA A 203 5.44 14.23 8.20
N LYS A 204 4.68 13.98 9.26
CA LYS A 204 4.65 14.82 10.46
C LYS A 204 6.03 14.92 11.13
N PHE A 205 6.79 13.82 11.20
CA PHE A 205 8.15 13.83 11.72
C PHE A 205 9.06 14.68 10.85
N ARG A 206 9.06 14.49 9.54
CA ARG A 206 9.86 15.27 8.59
C ARG A 206 9.57 16.78 8.70
N HIS A 207 8.29 17.15 8.74
CA HIS A 207 7.87 18.54 8.88
C HIS A 207 8.42 19.17 10.18
N ARG A 208 8.28 18.47 11.31
CA ARG A 208 8.78 18.97 12.59
C ARG A 208 10.30 18.99 12.65
N PHE A 209 10.96 18.00 12.07
CA PHE A 209 12.41 17.94 12.03
C PHE A 209 13.00 19.04 11.15
N SER A 210 12.38 19.36 10.02
CA SER A 210 12.75 20.53 9.21
C SER A 210 12.69 21.83 10.01
N HIS A 211 11.73 21.99 10.92
CA HIS A 211 11.67 23.14 11.82
C HIS A 211 12.86 23.15 12.81
N VAL A 212 13.26 21.99 13.31
CA VAL A 212 14.47 21.86 14.14
C VAL A 212 15.74 22.26 13.34
N GLU A 213 15.89 21.75 12.12
CA GLU A 213 17.00 22.09 11.23
C GLU A 213 17.12 23.59 10.99
N GLN A 214 16.01 24.24 10.67
CA GLN A 214 15.97 25.67 10.39
C GLN A 214 16.18 26.53 11.66
N GLY A 215 15.76 26.04 12.82
CA GLY A 215 15.80 26.75 14.08
C GLY A 215 17.11 26.67 14.84
N LEU A 216 17.96 25.67 14.56
CA LEU A 216 19.19 25.45 15.31
C LEU A 216 20.23 26.57 15.12
N GLY A 217 20.33 27.18 13.93
CA GLY A 217 21.31 28.25 13.64
C GLY A 217 22.78 27.82 13.77
N LYS A 218 23.06 26.54 14.00
CA LYS A 218 24.37 25.90 14.14
C LYS A 218 24.32 24.45 13.65
N PRO A 219 25.48 23.81 13.37
CA PRO A 219 25.52 22.40 12.98
C PRO A 219 24.93 21.48 14.05
N PHE A 220 24.29 20.40 13.64
CA PHE A 220 23.65 19.42 14.56
C PHE A 220 24.59 18.85 15.62
N HIS A 221 25.86 18.60 15.25
CA HIS A 221 26.86 18.04 16.16
C HIS A 221 27.28 19.01 17.28
N ASP A 222 26.99 20.30 17.13
CA ASP A 222 27.22 21.34 18.14
C ASP A 222 25.98 21.63 18.99
N ALA A 223 24.84 21.03 18.64
CA ALA A 223 23.59 21.25 19.36
C ALA A 223 23.40 20.21 20.47
N THR A 224 22.84 20.65 21.59
CA THR A 224 22.43 19.75 22.64
C THR A 224 21.06 19.14 22.34
N ILE A 225 20.72 18.02 22.99
CA ILE A 225 19.41 17.39 22.85
C ILE A 225 18.29 18.29 23.36
N GLU A 226 18.58 19.09 24.40
CA GLU A 226 17.62 20.02 24.99
C GLU A 226 17.28 21.17 24.03
N GLU A 227 18.26 21.68 23.29
CA GLU A 227 18.03 22.72 22.26
C GLU A 227 17.17 22.16 21.12
N MET A 228 17.49 20.93 20.64
CA MET A 228 16.70 20.27 19.60
C MET A 228 15.29 19.96 20.08
N GLU A 229 15.12 19.48 21.33
CA GLU A 229 13.80 19.18 21.90
C GLU A 229 12.95 20.44 22.07
N ALA A 230 13.55 21.57 22.45
CA ALA A 230 12.82 22.84 22.56
C ALA A 230 12.22 23.27 21.20
N LEU A 231 13.01 23.17 20.12
CA LEU A 231 12.54 23.43 18.76
C LEU A 231 11.48 22.42 18.30
N TRP A 232 11.69 21.14 18.63
CA TRP A 232 10.72 20.09 18.35
C TRP A 232 9.37 20.32 19.04
N GLN A 233 9.38 20.74 20.32
CA GLN A 233 8.14 21.07 21.03
C GLN A 233 7.47 22.34 20.45
N ALA A 234 8.25 23.32 19.97
CA ALA A 234 7.70 24.48 19.26
C ALA A 234 7.00 24.03 17.96
N ALA A 235 7.62 23.15 17.20
CA ALA A 235 7.04 22.61 15.95
C ALA A 235 5.73 21.82 16.15
N LYS A 236 5.42 21.31 17.34
CA LYS A 236 4.15 20.63 17.63
C LYS A 236 2.95 21.59 17.71
N LYS A 237 3.21 22.88 17.81
CA LYS A 237 2.17 23.93 17.96
C LYS A 237 1.84 24.63 16.63
N LEU A 238 2.60 24.29 15.58
CA LEU A 238 2.39 24.74 14.21
C LEU A 238 1.45 23.77 13.47
#